data_b5bc233313f6239f3f91e7d82e1be29c
#
_entry.id   b5bc233313f6239f3f91e7d82e1be29c
#
_cell.length_a   1.000
_cell.length_b   1.000
_cell.length_c   1.000
_cell.angle_alpha   90.00
_cell.angle_beta   90.00
_cell.angle_gamma   90.00
#
_symmetry.space_group_name_H-M   'P 1'
#
loop_
_entity.id
_entity.type
_entity.pdbx_description
1 polymer ?
#
loop_
_entity_poly.entity_id
_entity_poly.type
_entity_poly.pdbx_seq_one_letter_code
_entity_poly.pdbx_strand_id
1 'polypeptide(L)'
;LYHLFVQQAIRLSPRYLSMIIPARWYSGGKGLDEFRDLMLNDTRLSYLVDYFDSNDCFPGIDLSGGVCYFLWDQQHSGDCIVRSIINGKESIIQRPLIEKGNDSFVRFNSSISILEKIKQFQESSFIQLVSSRKPFGIATNEKIDTEKGINGIKIYAYPKNGYIESSKVSANKQSVYKPKVLISYAYGERGNFPYLVIGKPFIGEVNSCCSETYLMIGPFDTTNECEN
;
A
#
# COMPACT_ATOMS: atom_id res chain seq x y z
N LEU A 1 -17.20 4.37 -8.26
CA LEU A 1 -18.18 4.63 -9.34
C LEU A 1 -17.52 4.77 -10.71
N TYR A 2 -16.37 5.50 -10.83
CA TYR A 2 -15.70 5.74 -12.12
C TYR A 2 -15.25 4.44 -12.83
N HIS A 3 -14.83 3.42 -12.09
CA HIS A 3 -14.41 2.12 -12.64
C HIS A 3 -15.54 1.43 -13.41
N LEU A 4 -16.79 1.58 -12.97
CA LEU A 4 -17.96 1.03 -13.69
C LEU A 4 -18.15 1.70 -15.05
N PHE A 5 -17.90 3.01 -15.16
CA PHE A 5 -17.96 3.72 -16.44
C PHE A 5 -16.86 3.24 -17.39
N VAL A 6 -15.63 3.04 -16.91
CA VAL A 6 -14.54 2.49 -17.72
C VAL A 6 -14.89 1.09 -18.21
N GLN A 7 -15.36 0.20 -17.33
CA GLN A 7 -15.74 -1.16 -17.68
C GLN A 7 -16.87 -1.19 -18.72
N GLN A 8 -17.88 -0.33 -18.57
CA GLN A 8 -18.96 -0.23 -19.57
C GLN A 8 -18.46 0.30 -20.91
N ALA A 9 -17.57 1.30 -20.89
CA ALA A 9 -17.00 1.84 -22.12
C ALA A 9 -16.16 0.78 -22.86
N ILE A 10 -15.37 -0.04 -22.16
CA ILE A 10 -14.62 -1.17 -22.75
C ILE A 10 -15.58 -2.21 -23.37
N ARG A 11 -16.71 -2.52 -22.70
CA ARG A 11 -17.72 -3.47 -23.20
C ARG A 11 -18.37 -3.03 -24.51
N LEU A 12 -18.43 -1.72 -24.78
CA LEU A 12 -18.91 -1.20 -26.06
C LEU A 12 -17.92 -1.48 -27.20
N SER A 13 -16.75 -2.02 -26.89
CA SER A 13 -15.70 -2.37 -27.87
C SER A 13 -15.34 -1.22 -28.81
N PRO A 14 -15.08 0.00 -28.31
CA PRO A 14 -14.70 1.13 -29.16
C PRO A 14 -13.34 0.88 -29.78
N ARG A 15 -13.06 1.53 -30.92
CA ARG A 15 -11.72 1.53 -31.50
C ARG A 15 -10.69 2.19 -30.55
N TYR A 16 -11.09 3.31 -29.96
CA TYR A 16 -10.29 4.05 -28.98
C TYR A 16 -11.16 4.42 -27.77
N LEU A 17 -10.58 4.32 -26.59
CA LEU A 17 -11.16 4.83 -25.35
C LEU A 17 -10.10 5.64 -24.60
N SER A 18 -10.44 6.90 -24.32
CA SER A 18 -9.63 7.74 -23.45
C SER A 18 -10.50 8.31 -22.34
N MET A 19 -10.06 8.15 -21.11
CA MET A 19 -10.74 8.68 -19.93
C MET A 19 -9.73 9.20 -18.92
N ILE A 20 -10.14 10.23 -18.17
CA ILE A 20 -9.41 10.73 -17.02
C ILE A 20 -10.12 10.25 -15.76
N ILE A 21 -9.37 9.63 -14.84
CA ILE A 21 -9.90 9.00 -13.64
C ILE A 21 -8.96 9.21 -12.44
N PRO A 22 -9.47 9.13 -11.18
CA PRO A 22 -8.61 9.10 -10.01
C PRO A 22 -7.63 7.93 -10.06
N ALA A 23 -6.35 8.14 -9.70
CA ALA A 23 -5.29 7.15 -9.81
C ALA A 23 -5.24 6.12 -8.64
N ARG A 24 -6.11 6.23 -7.64
CA ARG A 24 -6.17 5.32 -6.47
C ARG A 24 -6.26 3.83 -6.82
N TRP A 25 -6.76 3.49 -8.00
CA TRP A 25 -6.93 2.09 -8.40
C TRP A 25 -5.61 1.34 -8.57
N TYR A 26 -4.49 2.04 -8.71
CA TYR A 26 -3.17 1.42 -8.91
C TYR A 26 -2.76 0.45 -7.78
N SER A 27 -3.05 0.81 -6.53
CA SER A 27 -2.58 0.06 -5.36
C SER A 27 -3.61 -0.05 -4.24
N GLY A 28 -4.76 0.61 -4.34
CA GLY A 28 -5.72 0.68 -3.24
C GLY A 28 -7.17 0.89 -3.69
N GLY A 29 -8.01 1.20 -2.72
CA GLY A 29 -9.44 1.44 -2.93
C GLY A 29 -10.27 0.17 -2.70
N LYS A 30 -11.13 0.23 -1.67
CA LYS A 30 -12.06 -0.87 -1.36
C LYS A 30 -12.94 -1.18 -2.57
N GLY A 31 -12.94 -2.43 -3.02
CA GLY A 31 -13.75 -2.90 -4.15
C GLY A 31 -13.21 -2.51 -5.52
N LEU A 32 -11.93 -2.19 -5.64
CA LEU A 32 -11.26 -1.89 -6.90
C LEU A 32 -10.29 -3.00 -7.37
N ASP A 33 -10.21 -4.11 -6.66
CA ASP A 33 -9.25 -5.17 -6.96
C ASP A 33 -9.46 -5.78 -8.35
N GLU A 34 -10.70 -6.16 -8.67
CA GLU A 34 -11.05 -6.69 -10.01
C GLU A 34 -10.82 -5.65 -11.12
N PHE A 35 -11.10 -4.37 -10.85
CA PHE A 35 -10.85 -3.30 -11.82
C PHE A 35 -9.36 -3.08 -12.03
N ARG A 36 -8.57 -3.16 -10.97
CA ARG A 36 -7.10 -3.08 -11.03
C ARG A 36 -6.54 -4.20 -11.89
N ASP A 37 -6.94 -5.43 -11.62
CA ASP A 37 -6.50 -6.61 -12.37
C ASP A 37 -6.87 -6.49 -13.85
N LEU A 38 -8.09 -6.04 -14.14
CA LEU A 38 -8.53 -5.80 -15.51
C LEU A 38 -7.63 -4.78 -16.22
N MET A 39 -7.38 -3.64 -15.60
CA MET A 39 -6.66 -2.55 -16.24
C MET A 39 -5.15 -2.81 -16.36
N LEU A 40 -4.53 -3.41 -15.34
CA LEU A 40 -3.09 -3.63 -15.32
C LEU A 40 -2.65 -4.78 -16.22
N ASN A 41 -3.54 -5.74 -16.48
CA ASN A 41 -3.25 -6.88 -17.37
C ASN A 41 -3.78 -6.67 -18.80
N ASP A 42 -4.47 -5.58 -19.09
CA ASP A 42 -4.98 -5.32 -20.43
C ASP A 42 -3.91 -4.71 -21.34
N THR A 43 -3.34 -5.54 -22.22
CA THR A 43 -2.29 -5.12 -23.17
C THR A 43 -2.75 -4.11 -24.22
N ARG A 44 -4.06 -3.78 -24.28
CA ARG A 44 -4.62 -2.74 -25.15
C ARG A 44 -4.47 -1.34 -24.57
N LEU A 45 -4.03 -1.18 -23.33
CA LEU A 45 -3.61 0.11 -22.79
C LEU A 45 -2.30 0.55 -23.46
N SER A 46 -2.40 1.45 -24.43
CA SER A 46 -1.26 1.89 -25.23
C SER A 46 -0.52 3.08 -24.60
N TYR A 47 -1.23 3.90 -23.83
CA TYR A 47 -0.68 5.11 -23.20
C TYR A 47 -1.32 5.34 -21.83
N LEU A 48 -0.50 5.67 -20.84
CA LEU A 48 -0.93 6.03 -19.49
C LEU A 48 -0.16 7.25 -19.01
N VAL A 49 -0.87 8.31 -18.64
CA VAL A 49 -0.29 9.49 -17.99
C VAL A 49 -0.72 9.54 -16.55
N ASP A 50 0.25 9.58 -15.66
CA ASP A 50 0.06 9.56 -14.21
C ASP A 50 0.52 10.89 -13.58
N TYR A 51 -0.42 11.62 -13.03
CA TYR A 51 -0.17 12.81 -12.21
C TYR A 51 -0.21 12.43 -10.74
N PHE A 52 0.93 12.47 -10.08
CA PHE A 52 1.01 12.18 -8.65
C PHE A 52 0.24 13.18 -7.81
N ASP A 53 0.37 14.46 -8.14
CA ASP A 53 -0.45 15.54 -7.59
C ASP A 53 -1.55 15.88 -8.58
N SER A 54 -2.79 15.81 -8.12
CA SER A 54 -3.94 16.21 -8.94
C SER A 54 -3.90 17.70 -9.34
N ASN A 55 -3.23 18.54 -8.58
CA ASN A 55 -3.04 19.96 -8.90
C ASN A 55 -2.22 20.18 -10.16
N ASP A 56 -1.31 19.28 -10.51
CA ASP A 56 -0.54 19.34 -11.77
C ASP A 56 -1.43 19.17 -13.00
N CYS A 57 -2.61 18.55 -12.83
CA CYS A 57 -3.60 18.35 -13.88
C CYS A 57 -4.81 19.29 -13.74
N PHE A 58 -5.30 19.47 -12.53
CA PHE A 58 -6.47 20.28 -12.19
C PHE A 58 -6.13 21.23 -11.03
N PRO A 59 -5.68 22.46 -11.31
CA PRO A 59 -5.34 23.43 -10.27
C PRO A 59 -6.47 23.63 -9.26
N GLY A 60 -6.16 23.53 -7.97
CA GLY A 60 -7.14 23.68 -6.89
C GLY A 60 -7.92 22.41 -6.53
N ILE A 61 -7.66 21.29 -7.16
CA ILE A 61 -8.32 20.00 -6.88
C ILE A 61 -7.35 19.10 -6.14
N ASP A 62 -7.67 18.76 -4.89
CA ASP A 62 -6.93 17.80 -4.08
C ASP A 62 -7.62 16.43 -4.12
N LEU A 63 -7.05 15.50 -4.88
CA LEU A 63 -7.48 14.10 -4.96
C LEU A 63 -6.40 13.18 -4.40
N SER A 64 -6.67 12.57 -3.26
CA SER A 64 -5.78 11.58 -2.67
C SER A 64 -5.41 10.48 -3.68
N GLY A 65 -4.11 10.32 -3.92
CA GLY A 65 -3.56 9.38 -4.89
C GLY A 65 -3.36 9.94 -6.29
N GLY A 66 -3.77 11.18 -6.55
CA GLY A 66 -3.59 11.84 -7.85
C GLY A 66 -4.61 11.43 -8.91
N VAL A 67 -4.30 11.75 -10.15
CA VAL A 67 -5.16 11.58 -11.32
C VAL A 67 -4.36 10.91 -12.44
N CYS A 68 -5.03 10.07 -13.22
CA CYS A 68 -4.44 9.55 -14.44
C CYS A 68 -5.39 9.67 -15.62
N TYR A 69 -4.84 9.72 -16.83
CA TYR A 69 -5.60 9.45 -18.03
C TYR A 69 -4.89 8.40 -18.87
N PHE A 70 -5.66 7.69 -19.71
CA PHE A 70 -5.15 6.60 -20.51
C PHE A 70 -5.75 6.62 -21.91
N LEU A 71 -5.02 5.99 -22.84
CA LEU A 71 -5.52 5.60 -24.14
C LEU A 71 -5.56 4.07 -24.23
N TRP A 72 -6.76 3.54 -24.34
CA TRP A 72 -7.02 2.16 -24.67
C TRP A 72 -7.30 2.07 -26.17
N ASP A 73 -6.57 1.23 -26.88
CA ASP A 73 -6.68 1.01 -28.33
C ASP A 73 -7.00 -0.47 -28.56
N GLN A 74 -8.14 -0.76 -29.12
CA GLN A 74 -8.61 -2.12 -29.38
C GLN A 74 -7.61 -2.97 -30.19
N GLN A 75 -6.81 -2.35 -31.04
CA GLN A 75 -5.83 -3.04 -31.89
C GLN A 75 -4.40 -3.03 -31.32
N HIS A 76 -4.17 -2.33 -30.21
CA HIS A 76 -2.88 -2.37 -29.53
C HIS A 76 -2.70 -3.71 -28.81
N SER A 77 -1.47 -4.22 -28.84
CA SER A 77 -1.07 -5.38 -28.07
C SER A 77 0.40 -5.24 -27.71
N GLY A 78 0.71 -5.07 -26.43
CA GLY A 78 2.09 -4.92 -25.98
C GLY A 78 2.25 -3.97 -24.80
N ASP A 79 3.46 -3.44 -24.67
CA ASP A 79 3.81 -2.52 -23.60
C ASP A 79 3.13 -1.17 -23.73
N CYS A 80 2.82 -0.60 -22.59
CA CYS A 80 2.21 0.72 -22.48
C CYS A 80 3.30 1.81 -22.40
N ILE A 81 3.09 2.93 -23.06
CA ILE A 81 3.90 4.14 -22.83
C ILE A 81 3.41 4.79 -21.54
N VAL A 82 4.21 4.72 -20.50
CA VAL A 82 3.92 5.29 -19.19
C VAL A 82 4.64 6.62 -19.01
N ARG A 83 3.87 7.69 -18.92
CA ARG A 83 4.33 9.05 -18.64
C ARG A 83 3.96 9.42 -17.20
N SER A 84 4.93 9.56 -16.33
CA SER A 84 4.74 9.99 -14.95
C SER A 84 5.13 11.45 -14.78
N ILE A 85 4.28 12.22 -14.11
CA ILE A 85 4.46 13.65 -13.82
C ILE A 85 4.51 13.82 -12.32
N ILE A 86 5.64 14.32 -11.81
CA ILE A 86 5.92 14.49 -10.38
C ILE A 86 6.57 15.84 -10.18
N ASN A 87 5.90 16.75 -9.47
CA ASN A 87 6.37 18.10 -9.23
C ASN A 87 6.79 18.82 -10.54
N GLY A 88 5.98 18.71 -11.57
CA GLY A 88 6.25 19.28 -12.88
C GLY A 88 7.38 18.62 -13.68
N LYS A 89 8.04 17.59 -13.15
CA LYS A 89 9.04 16.79 -13.86
C LYS A 89 8.42 15.59 -14.51
N GLU A 90 8.78 15.35 -15.76
CA GLU A 90 8.26 14.24 -16.54
C GLU A 90 9.27 13.12 -16.68
N SER A 91 8.78 11.89 -16.68
CA SER A 91 9.54 10.70 -17.09
C SER A 91 8.66 9.82 -17.99
N ILE A 92 9.19 9.33 -19.08
CA ILE A 92 8.49 8.50 -20.05
C ILE A 92 9.27 7.22 -20.26
N ILE A 93 8.56 6.08 -20.16
CA ILE A 93 9.14 4.76 -20.44
C ILE A 93 8.06 3.88 -21.07
N GLN A 94 8.45 3.06 -22.03
CA GLN A 94 7.59 2.01 -22.57
C GLN A 94 7.83 0.72 -21.78
N ARG A 95 6.79 0.16 -21.16
CA ARG A 95 6.89 -1.00 -20.29
C ARG A 95 5.51 -1.65 -20.05
N PRO A 96 5.46 -2.89 -19.57
CA PRO A 96 4.24 -3.45 -19.04
C PRO A 96 3.75 -2.62 -17.84
N LEU A 97 2.46 -2.62 -17.57
CA LEU A 97 1.89 -1.93 -16.39
C LEU A 97 2.14 -2.71 -15.11
N ILE A 98 2.30 -4.02 -15.21
CA ILE A 98 2.76 -4.87 -14.10
C ILE A 98 4.11 -5.49 -14.47
N GLU A 99 5.11 -5.19 -13.66
CA GLU A 99 6.42 -5.83 -13.75
C GLU A 99 6.34 -7.29 -13.27
N LYS A 100 7.04 -8.18 -13.97
CA LYS A 100 7.06 -9.61 -13.60
C LYS A 100 7.37 -9.81 -12.11
N GLY A 101 6.46 -10.47 -11.40
CA GLY A 101 6.58 -10.74 -9.95
C GLY A 101 6.14 -9.62 -9.04
N ASN A 102 5.53 -8.55 -9.59
CA ASN A 102 4.82 -7.55 -8.81
C ASN A 102 3.30 -7.79 -8.92
N ASP A 103 2.56 -7.30 -7.94
CA ASP A 103 1.09 -7.35 -7.85
C ASP A 103 0.44 -5.96 -7.97
N SER A 104 1.25 -4.92 -8.08
CA SER A 104 0.81 -3.54 -8.11
C SER A 104 1.63 -2.69 -9.10
N PHE A 105 1.02 -1.62 -9.58
CA PHE A 105 1.64 -0.70 -10.51
C PHE A 105 2.73 0.14 -9.83
N VAL A 106 3.94 0.10 -10.38
CA VAL A 106 5.05 0.94 -9.92
C VAL A 106 4.95 2.32 -10.57
N ARG A 107 4.58 3.33 -9.79
CA ARG A 107 4.32 4.68 -10.30
C ARG A 107 5.60 5.43 -10.71
N PHE A 108 6.70 5.23 -9.99
CA PHE A 108 7.97 5.88 -10.29
C PHE A 108 8.74 5.09 -11.36
N ASN A 109 8.83 5.62 -12.57
CA ASN A 109 9.58 4.99 -13.65
C ASN A 109 11.05 4.72 -13.27
N SER A 110 11.67 5.60 -12.48
CA SER A 110 13.04 5.43 -11.99
C SER A 110 13.21 4.23 -11.02
N SER A 111 12.14 3.78 -10.38
CA SER A 111 12.19 2.64 -9.46
C SER A 111 12.27 1.30 -10.18
N ILE A 112 11.94 1.23 -11.48
CA ILE A 112 11.94 -0.03 -12.25
C ILE A 112 13.34 -0.65 -12.25
N SER A 113 14.36 0.13 -12.59
CA SER A 113 15.75 -0.36 -12.62
C SER A 113 16.26 -0.77 -11.24
N ILE A 114 15.76 -0.16 -10.17
CA ILE A 114 16.09 -0.53 -8.79
C ILE A 114 15.46 -1.89 -8.46
N LEU A 115 14.18 -2.07 -8.78
CA LEU A 115 13.48 -3.33 -8.57
C LEU A 115 14.10 -4.49 -9.34
N GLU A 116 14.53 -4.25 -10.58
CA GLU A 116 15.25 -5.26 -11.39
C GLU A 116 16.56 -5.69 -10.73
N LYS A 117 17.33 -4.74 -10.18
CA LYS A 117 18.55 -5.04 -9.44
C LYS A 117 18.28 -5.87 -8.18
N ILE A 118 17.26 -5.48 -7.40
CA ILE A 118 16.88 -6.22 -6.18
C ILE A 118 16.45 -7.64 -6.51
N LYS A 119 15.67 -7.84 -7.58
CA LYS A 119 15.24 -9.18 -8.03
C LYS A 119 16.39 -10.13 -8.36
N GLN A 120 17.55 -9.60 -8.76
CA GLN A 120 18.73 -10.44 -9.05
C GLN A 120 19.28 -11.14 -7.80
N PHE A 121 19.06 -10.59 -6.61
CA PHE A 121 19.49 -11.19 -5.34
C PHE A 121 18.64 -12.41 -4.94
N GLN A 122 17.46 -12.60 -5.54
CA GLN A 122 16.53 -13.72 -5.26
C GLN A 122 16.18 -13.85 -3.76
N GLU A 123 16.19 -12.75 -3.03
CA GLU A 123 15.82 -12.73 -1.62
C GLU A 123 14.32 -12.99 -1.44
N SER A 124 13.97 -13.58 -0.29
CA SER A 124 12.58 -13.75 0.10
C SER A 124 11.89 -12.40 0.28
N SER A 125 10.64 -12.29 -0.14
CA SER A 125 9.89 -11.05 -0.01
C SER A 125 9.73 -10.66 1.46
N PHE A 126 10.06 -9.41 1.79
CA PHE A 126 9.89 -8.83 3.12
C PHE A 126 8.45 -8.92 3.65
N ILE A 127 7.46 -9.01 2.76
CA ILE A 127 6.04 -9.14 3.13
C ILE A 127 5.77 -10.40 3.95
N GLN A 128 6.62 -11.42 3.85
CA GLN A 128 6.51 -12.65 4.66
C GLN A 128 6.72 -12.40 6.16
N LEU A 129 7.43 -11.33 6.50
CA LEU A 129 7.64 -10.89 7.88
C LEU A 129 6.50 -9.99 8.38
N VAL A 130 5.67 -9.46 7.50
CA VAL A 130 4.62 -8.50 7.84
C VAL A 130 3.32 -9.24 8.13
N SER A 131 2.76 -9.01 9.31
CA SER A 131 1.48 -9.60 9.71
C SER A 131 0.31 -9.08 8.88
N SER A 132 -0.77 -9.85 8.83
CA SER A 132 -2.07 -9.32 8.44
C SER A 132 -2.60 -8.29 9.45
N ARG A 133 -3.67 -7.57 9.09
CA ARG A 133 -4.39 -6.70 10.02
C ARG A 133 -4.84 -7.49 11.26
N LYS A 134 -4.86 -6.84 12.40
CA LYS A 134 -5.14 -7.45 13.72
C LYS A 134 -4.14 -8.54 14.12
N PRO A 135 -2.84 -8.24 14.21
CA PRO A 135 -1.81 -9.25 14.44
C PRO A 135 -2.07 -10.12 15.69
N PHE A 136 -2.65 -9.55 16.71
CA PHE A 136 -2.97 -10.23 17.97
C PHE A 136 -4.47 -10.52 18.18
N GLY A 137 -5.29 -10.27 17.16
CA GLY A 137 -6.74 -10.46 17.21
C GLY A 137 -7.50 -9.35 17.96
N ILE A 138 -6.83 -8.24 18.29
CA ILE A 138 -7.37 -7.15 19.12
C ILE A 138 -7.90 -6.02 18.23
N ALA A 139 -9.18 -5.66 18.42
CA ALA A 139 -9.82 -4.57 17.70
C ALA A 139 -9.55 -3.21 18.37
N THR A 140 -9.78 -2.12 17.61
CA THR A 140 -9.58 -0.74 18.11
C THR A 140 -10.48 -0.37 19.28
N ASN A 141 -11.68 -0.96 19.36
CA ASN A 141 -12.68 -0.69 20.42
C ASN A 141 -12.50 -1.57 21.66
N GLU A 142 -11.44 -2.37 21.74
CA GLU A 142 -11.15 -3.16 22.92
C GLU A 142 -10.84 -2.26 24.11
N LYS A 143 -11.36 -2.64 25.29
CA LYS A 143 -11.10 -1.89 26.52
C LYS A 143 -9.63 -2.04 26.93
N ILE A 144 -8.96 -0.93 27.09
CA ILE A 144 -7.55 -0.83 27.49
C ILE A 144 -7.48 -0.21 28.86
N ASP A 145 -6.78 -0.89 29.78
CA ASP A 145 -6.56 -0.42 31.14
C ASP A 145 -5.36 0.52 31.21
N THR A 146 -5.39 1.49 32.12
CA THR A 146 -4.28 2.44 32.32
C THR A 146 -3.20 1.86 33.20
N GLU A 147 -3.53 0.89 34.04
CA GLU A 147 -2.62 0.25 34.98
C GLU A 147 -2.45 -1.23 34.62
N LYS A 148 -1.27 -1.75 34.94
CA LYS A 148 -0.94 -3.15 34.70
C LYS A 148 -1.59 -4.05 35.74
N GLY A 149 -2.58 -4.84 35.34
CA GLY A 149 -3.13 -5.91 36.15
C GLY A 149 -2.18 -7.11 36.32
N ILE A 150 -2.57 -8.10 37.14
CA ILE A 150 -1.73 -9.29 37.48
C ILE A 150 -1.25 -10.03 36.23
N ASN A 151 -2.12 -10.24 35.23
CA ASN A 151 -1.82 -10.89 33.94
C ASN A 151 -1.77 -9.88 32.79
N GLY A 152 -1.52 -8.62 33.09
CA GLY A 152 -1.54 -7.53 32.13
C GLY A 152 -0.28 -7.53 31.25
N ILE A 153 -0.47 -7.42 29.94
CA ILE A 153 0.57 -7.17 28.96
C ILE A 153 0.40 -5.78 28.37
N LYS A 154 1.49 -5.15 27.98
CA LYS A 154 1.45 -3.83 27.34
C LYS A 154 0.79 -3.94 25.98
N ILE A 155 -0.13 -3.01 25.68
CA ILE A 155 -0.74 -2.90 24.36
C ILE A 155 -0.43 -1.55 23.73
N TYR A 156 0.05 -1.61 22.48
CA TYR A 156 0.18 -0.44 21.62
C TYR A 156 -1.11 -0.27 20.82
N ALA A 157 -1.76 0.86 20.99
CA ALA A 157 -3.02 1.17 20.33
C ALA A 157 -3.18 2.67 20.11
N TYR A 158 -3.98 3.05 19.13
CA TYR A 158 -4.35 4.45 18.91
C TYR A 158 -5.81 4.66 19.39
N PRO A 159 -6.10 5.77 20.05
CA PRO A 159 -5.21 6.93 20.36
C PRO A 159 -4.33 6.78 21.60
N LYS A 160 -4.48 5.71 22.40
CA LYS A 160 -3.78 5.57 23.67
C LYS A 160 -3.25 4.16 23.89
N ASN A 161 -2.00 4.06 24.30
CA ASN A 161 -1.40 2.82 24.80
C ASN A 161 -1.87 2.51 26.22
N GLY A 162 -1.74 1.26 26.66
CA GLY A 162 -2.10 0.84 28.00
C GLY A 162 -1.79 -0.63 28.26
N TYR A 163 -2.66 -1.32 28.96
CA TYR A 163 -2.52 -2.73 29.32
C TYR A 163 -3.82 -3.49 29.00
N ILE A 164 -3.65 -4.78 28.74
CA ILE A 164 -4.73 -5.69 28.43
C ILE A 164 -4.43 -7.05 29.05
N GLU A 165 -5.43 -7.79 29.46
CA GLU A 165 -5.24 -9.17 29.93
C GLU A 165 -4.70 -10.05 28.80
N SER A 166 -3.72 -10.89 29.11
CA SER A 166 -3.11 -11.82 28.15
C SER A 166 -4.12 -12.79 27.54
N SER A 167 -5.19 -13.12 28.24
CA SER A 167 -6.31 -13.97 27.78
C SER A 167 -7.02 -13.42 26.52
N LYS A 168 -7.00 -12.11 26.32
CA LYS A 168 -7.63 -11.44 25.18
C LYS A 168 -6.81 -11.54 23.88
N VAL A 169 -5.56 -11.94 23.96
CA VAL A 169 -4.74 -12.21 22.77
C VAL A 169 -5.20 -13.51 22.12
N SER A 170 -5.84 -13.41 20.96
CA SER A 170 -6.41 -14.57 20.25
C SER A 170 -5.51 -15.11 19.12
N ALA A 171 -4.55 -14.32 18.65
CA ALA A 171 -3.64 -14.69 17.55
C ALA A 171 -2.19 -14.39 17.93
N ASN A 172 -1.23 -15.08 17.31
CA ASN A 172 0.22 -14.87 17.45
C ASN A 172 0.70 -14.77 18.91
N LYS A 173 0.14 -15.57 19.80
CA LYS A 173 0.41 -15.53 21.26
C LYS A 173 1.90 -15.59 21.61
N GLN A 174 2.67 -16.36 20.84
CA GLN A 174 4.12 -16.51 21.08
C GLN A 174 4.88 -15.20 20.76
N SER A 175 4.41 -14.42 19.80
CA SER A 175 5.01 -13.15 19.42
C SER A 175 4.87 -12.07 20.50
N VAL A 176 3.99 -12.25 21.49
CA VAL A 176 3.91 -11.39 22.66
C VAL A 176 5.26 -11.35 23.39
N TYR A 177 5.94 -12.48 23.48
CA TYR A 177 7.17 -12.69 24.26
C TYR A 177 8.46 -12.50 23.44
N LYS A 178 8.35 -12.06 22.19
CA LYS A 178 9.50 -11.85 21.31
C LYS A 178 9.64 -10.39 20.90
N PRO A 179 10.86 -9.94 20.57
CA PRO A 179 11.08 -8.66 19.90
C PRO A 179 10.31 -8.60 18.58
N LYS A 180 9.79 -7.44 18.25
CA LYS A 180 9.02 -7.19 17.04
C LYS A 180 9.07 -5.73 16.65
N VAL A 181 8.89 -5.41 15.40
CA VAL A 181 8.70 -4.03 14.96
C VAL A 181 7.22 -3.79 14.72
N LEU A 182 6.72 -2.64 15.15
CA LEU A 182 5.35 -2.20 14.95
C LEU A 182 5.32 -1.00 14.02
N ILE A 183 4.37 -1.01 13.09
CA ILE A 183 4.17 0.08 12.14
C ILE A 183 2.67 0.38 12.02
N SER A 184 2.30 1.65 11.91
CA SER A 184 0.89 2.04 11.79
C SER A 184 0.25 1.38 10.55
N TYR A 185 -0.90 0.74 10.75
CA TYR A 185 -1.67 0.12 9.67
C TYR A 185 -2.19 1.14 8.65
N ALA A 186 -2.62 2.30 9.12
CA ALA A 186 -3.06 3.39 8.29
C ALA A 186 -2.26 4.64 8.67
N TYR A 187 -1.58 5.20 7.71
CA TYR A 187 -0.87 6.46 7.82
C TYR A 187 -1.29 7.34 6.66
N GLY A 188 -1.70 8.54 6.94
CA GLY A 188 -2.07 9.50 5.93
C GLY A 188 -1.75 10.89 6.45
N GLU A 189 -0.61 11.42 6.07
CA GLU A 189 -0.33 12.82 6.27
C GLU A 189 -0.98 13.64 5.16
N ARG A 190 -1.70 14.67 5.58
CA ARG A 190 -2.06 15.78 4.71
C ARG A 190 -0.94 16.81 4.85
N GLY A 191 -0.31 17.17 3.78
CA GLY A 191 0.79 18.12 3.81
C GLY A 191 1.41 18.32 2.43
N ASN A 192 2.59 18.92 2.41
CA ASN A 192 3.34 19.14 1.19
C ASN A 192 3.98 17.84 0.70
N PHE A 193 4.01 17.66 -0.62
CA PHE A 193 4.75 16.56 -1.24
C PHE A 193 6.26 16.65 -0.92
N PRO A 194 6.99 15.52 -0.69
CA PRO A 194 6.49 14.14 -0.73
C PRO A 194 5.75 13.75 0.55
N TYR A 195 4.56 13.15 0.38
CA TYR A 195 3.79 12.63 1.51
C TYR A 195 4.47 11.41 2.13
N LEU A 196 4.45 11.33 3.45
CA LEU A 196 4.82 10.09 4.12
C LEU A 196 3.72 9.04 3.91
N VAL A 197 4.07 7.97 3.21
CA VAL A 197 3.14 6.87 2.92
C VAL A 197 3.09 5.87 4.06
N ILE A 198 4.17 5.76 4.81
CA ILE A 198 4.36 4.82 5.92
C ILE A 198 4.74 5.60 7.18
N GLY A 199 4.07 5.30 8.29
CA GLY A 199 4.41 5.86 9.59
C GLY A 199 5.79 5.39 10.07
N LYS A 200 6.37 6.10 11.02
CA LYS A 200 7.66 5.72 11.58
C LYS A 200 7.52 4.39 12.33
N PRO A 201 8.29 3.34 11.96
CA PRO A 201 8.28 2.09 12.70
C PRO A 201 8.94 2.27 14.08
N PHE A 202 8.58 1.42 15.03
CA PHE A 202 9.19 1.38 16.35
C PHE A 202 9.26 -0.06 16.88
N ILE A 203 10.19 -0.31 17.78
CA ILE A 203 10.36 -1.63 18.39
C ILE A 203 9.29 -1.82 19.47
N GLY A 204 8.49 -2.87 19.33
CA GLY A 204 7.57 -3.33 20.36
C GLY A 204 8.31 -4.12 21.45
N GLU A 205 8.11 -3.74 22.69
CA GLU A 205 8.76 -4.40 23.84
C GLU A 205 8.36 -5.89 23.93
N VAL A 206 9.23 -6.68 24.52
CA VAL A 206 8.88 -8.03 24.97
C VAL A 206 7.75 -7.94 26.01
N ASN A 207 6.85 -8.89 26.06
CA ASN A 207 5.59 -8.86 26.82
C ASN A 207 4.63 -7.74 26.37
N SER A 208 4.57 -7.52 25.06
CA SER A 208 3.65 -6.56 24.47
C SER A 208 2.90 -7.12 23.26
N CYS A 209 1.79 -6.49 22.95
CA CYS A 209 0.98 -6.71 21.75
C CYS A 209 0.56 -5.38 21.13
N CYS A 210 -0.21 -5.42 20.06
CA CYS A 210 -0.83 -4.23 19.48
C CYS A 210 -2.27 -4.49 19.04
N SER A 211 -3.06 -3.43 18.94
CA SER A 211 -4.38 -3.48 18.32
C SER A 211 -4.27 -3.49 16.79
N GLU A 212 -5.41 -3.57 16.11
CA GLU A 212 -5.50 -3.50 14.64
C GLU A 212 -5.03 -2.17 14.04
N THR A 213 -4.67 -1.17 14.86
CA THR A 213 -4.11 0.09 14.41
C THR A 213 -2.65 -0.01 13.99
N TYR A 214 -2.01 -1.14 14.31
CA TYR A 214 -0.65 -1.45 13.90
C TYR A 214 -0.56 -2.80 13.21
N LEU A 215 0.41 -2.92 12.31
CA LEU A 215 0.93 -4.20 11.82
C LEU A 215 2.18 -4.57 12.62
N MET A 216 2.43 -5.88 12.70
CA MET A 216 3.65 -6.43 13.28
C MET A 216 4.57 -6.92 12.17
N ILE A 217 5.85 -6.61 12.30
CA ILE A 217 6.93 -7.14 11.49
C ILE A 217 7.78 -8.03 12.40
N GLY A 218 8.05 -9.23 11.97
CA GLY A 218 8.67 -10.30 12.77
C GLY A 218 7.64 -11.36 13.18
N PRO A 219 7.81 -12.07 14.34
CA PRO A 219 8.73 -11.79 15.45
C PRO A 219 10.18 -12.10 15.11
N PHE A 220 11.11 -11.50 15.87
CA PHE A 220 12.54 -11.72 15.77
C PHE A 220 13.07 -12.39 17.06
N ASP A 221 14.26 -12.98 16.99
CA ASP A 221 14.87 -13.60 18.16
C ASP A 221 15.62 -12.59 19.04
N THR A 222 16.14 -11.53 18.44
CA THR A 222 16.89 -10.47 19.15
C THR A 222 16.36 -9.06 18.82
N THR A 223 16.61 -8.12 19.71
CA THR A 223 16.30 -6.70 19.48
C THR A 223 17.16 -6.10 18.36
N ASN A 224 18.40 -6.56 18.20
CA ASN A 224 19.28 -6.08 17.11
C ASN A 224 18.72 -6.40 15.72
N GLU A 225 18.02 -7.52 15.56
CA GLU A 225 17.33 -7.84 14.30
C GLU A 225 16.18 -6.86 14.00
N CYS A 226 15.58 -6.28 15.03
CA CYS A 226 14.55 -5.25 14.87
C CYS A 226 15.13 -3.89 14.44
N GLU A 227 16.41 -3.62 14.69
CA GLU A 227 17.08 -2.36 14.40
C GLU A 227 17.64 -2.32 12.97
N ASN A 228 17.90 -3.49 12.37
CA ASN A 228 18.40 -3.66 11.00
C ASN A 228 17.27 -3.75 9.98
#